data_1704f1f25d779df60e366345020a27df
#
_entry.id   1704f1f25d779df60e366345020a27df
#
_cell.length_a   1.000
_cell.length_b   1.000
_cell.length_c   1.000
_cell.angle_alpha   90.00
_cell.angle_beta   90.00
_cell.angle_gamma   90.00
#
_symmetry.space_group_name_H-M   'P 1'
#
loop_
_entity.id
_entity.type
_entity.pdbx_description
1 polymer ?
#
loop_
_entity_poly.entity_id
_entity_poly.type
_entity_poly.pdbx_seq_one_letter_code
_entity_poly.pdbx_strand_id
1 'polypeptide(L)'
;MKEYPYGIVKANTGKAGIVSTLYAVYSVKDNANYKFIEYYFSLANRANRYFKPIVRIGAKHDMKIGNQEVLANQVIFPTVKEQEKIAGFLSLLDKRISTQNKIIDKLQSLIKGIRDGAFGKLRKSVGFNAIIGDVLSYEQPQSYIVEDTEYTNEGTPVLTANKAFVLGYTSEIEGTYDKGDCIIFDDFTLDCKYVDFPFKVKSSAIKILTAKNKELLRYTFEFLKYLDLSTNEHKRHYIAETQNQEFILPTVQIVKTIAHAFSALSLWQETVVKQRYAFEKQKQYLLRQMFI
;
A
#
# COMPACT_ATOMS: atom_id res chain seq x y z
N MET A 1 -10.30 -8.70 10.78
CA MET A 1 -11.20 -9.57 11.57
C MET A 1 -12.51 -8.91 12.04
N LYS A 2 -12.63 -7.57 12.07
CA LYS A 2 -13.91 -6.91 12.44
C LYS A 2 -15.08 -7.27 11.51
N GLU A 3 -14.82 -7.61 10.24
CA GLU A 3 -15.85 -7.95 9.25
C GLU A 3 -16.38 -9.40 9.38
N TYR A 4 -15.58 -10.32 9.94
CA TYR A 4 -15.89 -11.75 10.08
C TYR A 4 -15.82 -12.16 11.56
N PRO A 5 -16.69 -11.66 12.41
CA PRO A 5 -16.61 -11.91 13.86
C PRO A 5 -16.89 -13.37 14.24
N TYR A 6 -17.53 -14.16 13.36
CA TYR A 6 -18.00 -15.52 13.67
C TYR A 6 -17.19 -16.62 12.96
N GLY A 7 -16.32 -16.30 12.01
CA GLY A 7 -15.48 -17.27 11.34
C GLY A 7 -15.14 -16.93 9.90
N ILE A 8 -14.08 -17.55 9.38
CA ILE A 8 -13.58 -17.39 8.02
C ILE A 8 -13.52 -18.76 7.37
N VAL A 9 -14.01 -18.86 6.13
CA VAL A 9 -13.90 -20.06 5.30
C VAL A 9 -12.80 -19.86 4.26
N LYS A 10 -11.89 -20.82 4.17
CA LYS A 10 -10.80 -20.83 3.17
C LYS A 10 -10.65 -22.20 2.55
N ALA A 11 -10.47 -22.25 1.24
CA ALA A 11 -10.10 -23.48 0.56
C ALA A 11 -8.63 -23.82 0.84
N ASN A 12 -8.36 -25.05 1.28
CA ASN A 12 -7.00 -25.55 1.38
C ASN A 12 -6.53 -26.01 -0.01
N THR A 13 -5.68 -25.21 -0.65
CA THR A 13 -5.05 -25.52 -1.95
C THR A 13 -3.55 -25.75 -1.80
N GLY A 14 -3.06 -25.82 -0.58
CA GLY A 14 -1.66 -26.08 -0.26
C GLY A 14 -1.27 -27.55 -0.34
N LYS A 15 -0.01 -27.83 -0.01
CA LYS A 15 0.46 -29.21 0.16
C LYS A 15 -0.23 -29.86 1.35
N ALA A 16 -0.31 -31.20 1.32
CA ALA A 16 -0.76 -31.97 2.48
C ALA A 16 0.10 -31.63 3.70
N GLY A 17 -0.56 -31.44 4.84
CA GLY A 17 0.12 -31.02 6.07
C GLY A 17 -0.82 -31.06 7.27
N ILE A 18 -0.27 -30.75 8.45
CA ILE A 18 -1.00 -30.67 9.71
C ILE A 18 -1.45 -29.22 9.91
N VAL A 19 -2.72 -29.04 10.26
CA VAL A 19 -3.28 -27.72 10.63
C VAL A 19 -3.54 -27.68 12.14
N SER A 20 -3.57 -26.49 12.71
CA SER A 20 -3.92 -26.30 14.12
C SER A 20 -5.33 -26.83 14.42
N THR A 21 -5.52 -27.37 15.60
CA THR A 21 -6.84 -27.84 16.12
C THR A 21 -7.89 -26.73 16.23
N LEU A 22 -7.47 -25.48 16.07
CA LEU A 22 -8.40 -24.32 15.97
C LEU A 22 -9.17 -24.27 14.65
N TYR A 23 -8.74 -25.02 13.64
CA TYR A 23 -9.39 -25.09 12.33
C TYR A 23 -10.20 -26.39 12.20
N ALA A 24 -11.47 -26.25 11.86
CA ALA A 24 -12.26 -27.37 11.40
C ALA A 24 -12.04 -27.57 9.88
N VAL A 25 -11.73 -28.79 9.47
CA VAL A 25 -11.47 -29.16 8.08
C VAL A 25 -12.63 -30.00 7.56
N TYR A 26 -13.21 -29.59 6.42
CA TYR A 26 -14.32 -30.27 5.78
C TYR A 26 -13.94 -30.65 4.34
N SER A 27 -14.38 -31.82 3.90
CA SER A 27 -14.39 -32.20 2.49
C SER A 27 -15.67 -31.71 1.81
N VAL A 28 -15.53 -31.29 0.56
CA VAL A 28 -16.68 -30.85 -0.24
C VAL A 28 -17.26 -32.04 -0.98
N LYS A 29 -18.59 -32.15 -0.99
CA LYS A 29 -19.33 -33.22 -1.71
C LYS A 29 -19.32 -32.95 -3.22
N ASP A 30 -19.62 -33.95 -4.02
CA ASP A 30 -19.60 -33.91 -5.50
C ASP A 30 -20.57 -32.87 -6.10
N ASN A 31 -21.57 -32.45 -5.35
CA ASN A 31 -22.55 -31.44 -5.77
C ASN A 31 -22.10 -29.99 -5.51
N ALA A 32 -20.87 -29.77 -5.06
CA ALA A 32 -20.38 -28.44 -4.76
C ALA A 32 -18.91 -28.26 -5.17
N ASN A 33 -18.58 -27.05 -5.60
CA ASN A 33 -17.21 -26.65 -5.93
C ASN A 33 -16.58 -25.91 -4.76
N TYR A 34 -15.43 -26.38 -4.27
CA TYR A 34 -14.76 -25.82 -3.09
C TYR A 34 -14.33 -24.34 -3.26
N LYS A 35 -13.94 -23.94 -4.48
CA LYS A 35 -13.59 -22.55 -4.79
C LYS A 35 -14.82 -21.64 -4.79
N PHE A 36 -15.94 -22.14 -5.30
CA PHE A 36 -17.21 -21.42 -5.23
C PHE A 36 -17.64 -21.19 -3.79
N ILE A 37 -17.52 -22.21 -2.93
CA ILE A 37 -17.81 -22.09 -1.48
C ILE A 37 -16.90 -21.04 -0.83
N GLU A 38 -15.60 -21.05 -1.14
CA GLU A 38 -14.66 -20.02 -0.63
C GLU A 38 -15.11 -18.61 -1.03
N TYR A 39 -15.48 -18.40 -2.31
CA TYR A 39 -15.95 -17.08 -2.78
C TYR A 39 -17.29 -16.69 -2.15
N TYR A 40 -18.23 -17.61 -2.01
CA TYR A 40 -19.50 -17.36 -1.36
C TYR A 40 -19.31 -16.85 0.08
N PHE A 41 -18.49 -17.50 0.86
CA PHE A 41 -18.20 -17.13 2.22
C PHE A 41 -17.14 -16.01 2.36
N SER A 42 -16.52 -15.58 1.27
CA SER A 42 -15.67 -14.38 1.28
C SER A 42 -16.47 -13.07 1.41
N LEU A 43 -17.78 -13.13 1.23
CA LEU A 43 -18.70 -12.04 1.53
C LEU A 43 -19.06 -12.07 3.03
N ALA A 44 -18.68 -11.02 3.77
CA ALA A 44 -18.89 -10.96 5.21
C ALA A 44 -20.36 -11.13 5.63
N ASN A 45 -21.31 -10.56 4.87
CA ASN A 45 -22.74 -10.70 5.13
C ASN A 45 -23.19 -12.18 5.01
N ARG A 46 -22.67 -12.93 4.03
CA ARG A 46 -22.99 -14.35 3.84
C ARG A 46 -22.37 -15.21 4.95
N ALA A 47 -21.10 -15.00 5.26
CA ALA A 47 -20.42 -15.69 6.35
C ALA A 47 -21.13 -15.42 7.70
N ASN A 48 -21.42 -14.16 7.99
CA ASN A 48 -22.07 -13.79 9.24
C ASN A 48 -23.51 -14.34 9.34
N ARG A 49 -24.28 -14.27 8.24
CA ARG A 49 -25.62 -14.86 8.20
C ARG A 49 -25.62 -16.37 8.47
N TYR A 50 -24.59 -17.09 7.98
CA TYR A 50 -24.44 -18.51 8.16
C TYR A 50 -23.97 -18.89 9.57
N PHE A 51 -22.93 -18.23 10.06
CA PHE A 51 -22.27 -18.60 11.32
C PHE A 51 -22.92 -18.02 12.58
N LYS A 52 -23.47 -16.78 12.53
CA LYS A 52 -24.05 -16.13 13.71
C LYS A 52 -25.07 -16.98 14.46
N PRO A 53 -26.00 -17.71 13.79
CA PRO A 53 -27.01 -18.52 14.50
C PRO A 53 -26.45 -19.75 15.20
N ILE A 54 -25.27 -20.24 14.79
CA ILE A 54 -24.70 -21.51 15.25
C ILE A 54 -23.45 -21.32 16.13
N VAL A 55 -22.97 -20.08 16.28
CA VAL A 55 -21.85 -19.74 17.16
C VAL A 55 -22.35 -19.62 18.60
N ARG A 56 -21.75 -20.39 19.48
CA ARG A 56 -21.95 -20.28 20.95
C ARG A 56 -20.83 -19.44 21.53
N ILE A 57 -21.19 -18.38 22.26
CA ILE A 57 -20.24 -17.50 22.93
C ILE A 57 -20.11 -18.01 24.40
N GLY A 58 -18.92 -18.49 24.75
CA GLY A 58 -18.59 -18.92 26.10
C GLY A 58 -18.28 -17.76 27.05
N ALA A 59 -18.16 -18.06 28.35
CA ALA A 59 -17.97 -17.07 29.44
C ALA A 59 -16.69 -16.19 29.29
N LYS A 60 -15.70 -16.63 28.52
CA LYS A 60 -14.45 -15.88 28.21
C LYS A 60 -14.43 -15.29 26.77
N HIS A 61 -15.61 -15.06 26.18
CA HIS A 61 -15.74 -14.69 24.77
C HIS A 61 -15.14 -15.70 23.77
N ASP A 62 -14.87 -16.93 24.21
CA ASP A 62 -14.47 -18.01 23.32
C ASP A 62 -15.64 -18.37 22.42
N MET A 63 -15.44 -18.28 21.12
CA MET A 63 -16.45 -18.69 20.13
C MET A 63 -16.25 -20.16 19.78
N LYS A 64 -17.27 -20.96 20.01
CA LYS A 64 -17.28 -22.39 19.66
C LYS A 64 -18.37 -22.66 18.65
N ILE A 65 -18.02 -23.40 17.60
CA ILE A 65 -18.96 -23.92 16.60
C ILE A 65 -18.80 -25.42 16.59
N GLY A 66 -19.90 -26.15 16.75
CA GLY A 66 -19.90 -27.60 16.61
C GLY A 66 -19.88 -28.00 15.13
N ASN A 67 -19.15 -29.06 14.81
CA ASN A 67 -19.10 -29.55 13.42
C ASN A 67 -20.46 -29.97 12.89
N GLN A 68 -21.31 -30.52 13.74
CA GLN A 68 -22.66 -30.94 13.37
C GLN A 68 -23.55 -29.76 12.99
N GLU A 69 -23.47 -28.65 13.77
CA GLU A 69 -24.23 -27.43 13.49
C GLU A 69 -23.78 -26.79 12.16
N VAL A 70 -22.47 -26.81 11.88
CA VAL A 70 -21.94 -26.33 10.59
C VAL A 70 -22.49 -27.16 9.44
N LEU A 71 -22.55 -28.50 9.57
CA LEU A 71 -23.00 -29.39 8.49
C LEU A 71 -24.52 -29.46 8.37
N ALA A 72 -25.27 -29.15 9.41
CA ALA A 72 -26.73 -29.16 9.41
C ALA A 72 -27.35 -27.91 8.76
N ASN A 73 -26.63 -26.81 8.75
CA ASN A 73 -27.13 -25.56 8.17
C ASN A 73 -27.09 -25.62 6.65
N GLN A 74 -28.18 -25.18 6.01
CA GLN A 74 -28.34 -25.31 4.56
C GLN A 74 -28.02 -24.02 3.83
N VAL A 75 -27.39 -24.17 2.67
CA VAL A 75 -27.14 -23.10 1.70
C VAL A 75 -27.62 -23.54 0.33
N ILE A 76 -28.36 -22.66 -0.33
CA ILE A 76 -28.81 -22.91 -1.71
C ILE A 76 -27.70 -22.45 -2.66
N PHE A 77 -27.22 -23.38 -3.48
CA PHE A 77 -26.23 -23.14 -4.52
C PHE A 77 -26.79 -23.40 -5.92
N PRO A 78 -26.26 -22.74 -6.96
CA PRO A 78 -26.59 -23.07 -8.33
C PRO A 78 -26.04 -24.47 -8.73
N THR A 79 -26.27 -24.89 -9.96
CA THR A 79 -25.72 -26.16 -10.47
C THR A 79 -24.19 -26.18 -10.42
N VAL A 80 -23.57 -27.36 -10.30
CA VAL A 80 -22.09 -27.50 -10.24
C VAL A 80 -21.41 -26.83 -11.43
N LYS A 81 -21.99 -26.94 -12.63
CA LYS A 81 -21.47 -26.28 -13.85
C LYS A 81 -21.46 -24.76 -13.73
N GLU A 82 -22.46 -24.16 -13.10
CA GLU A 82 -22.52 -22.72 -12.85
C GLU A 82 -21.52 -22.33 -11.75
N GLN A 83 -21.43 -23.12 -10.68
CA GLN A 83 -20.41 -22.94 -9.65
C GLN A 83 -19.00 -22.93 -10.23
N GLU A 84 -18.68 -23.88 -11.12
CA GLU A 84 -17.38 -23.97 -11.80
C GLU A 84 -17.09 -22.74 -12.67
N LYS A 85 -18.10 -22.28 -13.44
CA LYS A 85 -17.95 -21.06 -14.26
C LYS A 85 -17.69 -19.82 -13.40
N ILE A 86 -18.45 -19.63 -12.33
CA ILE A 86 -18.30 -18.49 -11.42
C ILE A 86 -16.93 -18.56 -10.72
N ALA A 87 -16.59 -19.71 -10.16
CA ALA A 87 -15.30 -19.91 -9.47
C ALA A 87 -14.11 -19.75 -10.43
N GLY A 88 -14.22 -20.28 -11.65
CA GLY A 88 -13.20 -20.13 -12.69
C GLY A 88 -12.96 -18.68 -13.06
N PHE A 89 -14.04 -17.92 -13.28
CA PHE A 89 -13.95 -16.50 -13.62
C PHE A 89 -13.32 -15.66 -12.48
N LEU A 90 -13.78 -15.83 -11.24
CA LEU A 90 -13.22 -15.14 -10.10
C LEU A 90 -11.76 -15.53 -9.84
N SER A 91 -11.40 -16.80 -10.08
CA SER A 91 -10.00 -17.26 -9.98
C SER A 91 -9.08 -16.60 -11.01
N LEU A 92 -9.59 -16.26 -12.21
CA LEU A 92 -8.81 -15.50 -13.20
C LEU A 92 -8.51 -14.08 -12.72
N LEU A 93 -9.46 -13.43 -12.05
CA LEU A 93 -9.23 -12.12 -11.41
C LEU A 93 -8.18 -12.21 -10.29
N ASP A 94 -8.25 -13.25 -9.45
CA ASP A 94 -7.25 -13.48 -8.41
C ASP A 94 -5.84 -13.69 -8.99
N LYS A 95 -5.73 -14.45 -10.08
CA LYS A 95 -4.46 -14.62 -10.81
C LYS A 95 -3.94 -13.29 -11.35
N ARG A 96 -4.82 -12.44 -11.91
CA ARG A 96 -4.43 -11.10 -12.39
C ARG A 96 -3.92 -10.23 -11.25
N ILE A 97 -4.66 -10.15 -10.14
CA ILE A 97 -4.24 -9.39 -8.94
C ILE A 97 -2.90 -9.90 -8.41
N SER A 98 -2.73 -11.23 -8.30
CA SER A 98 -1.47 -11.84 -7.87
C SER A 98 -0.30 -11.53 -8.83
N THR A 99 -0.57 -11.52 -10.14
CA THR A 99 0.45 -11.16 -11.15
C THR A 99 0.84 -9.69 -11.03
N GLN A 100 -0.12 -8.77 -10.82
CA GLN A 100 0.18 -7.36 -10.60
C GLN A 100 1.03 -7.14 -9.34
N ASN A 101 0.73 -7.85 -8.24
CA ASN A 101 1.57 -7.78 -7.04
C ASN A 101 3.02 -8.19 -7.33
N LYS A 102 3.23 -9.30 -8.05
CA LYS A 102 4.57 -9.75 -8.45
C LYS A 102 5.30 -8.74 -9.35
N ILE A 103 4.56 -8.05 -10.23
CA ILE A 103 5.13 -6.99 -11.08
C ILE A 103 5.55 -5.80 -10.21
N ILE A 104 4.71 -5.38 -9.26
CA ILE A 104 5.03 -4.29 -8.31
C ILE A 104 6.30 -4.62 -7.53
N ASP A 105 6.40 -5.82 -6.94
CA ASP A 105 7.57 -6.26 -6.18
C ASP A 105 8.85 -6.26 -7.04
N LYS A 106 8.76 -6.75 -8.28
CA LYS A 106 9.87 -6.74 -9.21
C LYS A 106 10.29 -5.34 -9.63
N LEU A 107 9.32 -4.44 -9.88
CA LEU A 107 9.60 -3.04 -10.20
C LEU A 107 10.29 -2.32 -9.05
N GLN A 108 9.84 -2.53 -7.81
CA GLN A 108 10.48 -1.96 -6.63
C GLN A 108 11.94 -2.42 -6.50
N SER A 109 12.19 -3.70 -6.69
CA SER A 109 13.54 -4.28 -6.67
C SER A 109 14.41 -3.73 -7.80
N LEU A 110 13.85 -3.59 -9.01
CA LEU A 110 14.54 -3.04 -10.17
C LEU A 110 14.90 -1.56 -9.97
N ILE A 111 13.95 -0.75 -9.50
CA ILE A 111 14.15 0.67 -9.21
C ILE A 111 15.26 0.84 -8.17
N LYS A 112 15.26 0.03 -7.10
CA LYS A 112 16.33 0.04 -6.10
C LYS A 112 17.68 -0.32 -6.73
N GLY A 113 17.76 -1.39 -7.51
CA GLY A 113 19.01 -1.82 -8.16
C GLY A 113 19.56 -0.80 -9.17
N ILE A 114 18.68 -0.13 -9.96
CA ILE A 114 19.09 0.95 -10.87
C ILE A 114 19.62 2.16 -10.07
N ARG A 115 18.95 2.52 -8.98
CA ARG A 115 19.37 3.61 -8.08
C ARG A 115 20.76 3.33 -7.51
N ASP A 116 20.92 2.18 -6.87
CA ASP A 116 22.19 1.78 -6.24
C ASP A 116 23.34 1.73 -7.27
N GLY A 117 23.06 1.19 -8.46
CA GLY A 117 24.03 1.15 -9.56
C GLY A 117 24.40 2.52 -10.11
N ALA A 118 23.43 3.42 -10.32
CA ALA A 118 23.66 4.75 -10.86
C ALA A 118 24.47 5.61 -9.87
N PHE A 119 24.01 5.72 -8.62
CA PHE A 119 24.70 6.53 -7.60
C PHE A 119 26.02 5.90 -7.18
N GLY A 120 26.15 4.57 -7.13
CA GLY A 120 27.40 3.89 -6.88
C GLY A 120 28.46 4.17 -7.96
N LYS A 121 28.06 4.27 -9.24
CA LYS A 121 28.95 4.71 -10.33
C LYS A 121 29.33 6.17 -10.20
N LEU A 122 28.36 7.05 -9.94
CA LEU A 122 28.62 8.48 -9.75
C LEU A 122 29.53 8.75 -8.57
N ARG A 123 29.39 8.03 -7.47
CA ARG A 123 30.29 8.13 -6.32
C ARG A 123 31.75 7.84 -6.69
N LYS A 124 31.99 6.90 -7.60
CA LYS A 124 33.34 6.56 -8.07
C LYS A 124 33.90 7.55 -9.08
N SER A 125 33.06 8.11 -9.97
CA SER A 125 33.48 8.95 -11.08
C SER A 125 33.48 10.44 -10.78
N VAL A 126 32.54 10.91 -9.96
CA VAL A 126 32.40 12.33 -9.59
C VAL A 126 32.81 12.57 -8.15
N GLY A 127 32.47 11.65 -7.23
CA GLY A 127 32.68 11.80 -5.80
C GLY A 127 31.67 12.73 -5.15
N PHE A 128 31.79 12.89 -3.84
CA PHE A 128 31.02 13.90 -3.10
C PHE A 128 31.65 15.27 -3.32
N ASN A 129 30.84 16.25 -3.74
CA ASN A 129 31.30 17.59 -4.13
C ASN A 129 30.36 18.74 -3.70
N ALA A 130 29.30 18.41 -2.94
CA ALA A 130 28.33 19.33 -2.37
C ALA A 130 27.73 18.75 -1.09
N ILE A 131 26.82 19.45 -0.44
CA ILE A 131 25.96 18.93 0.61
C ILE A 131 24.47 19.06 0.20
N ILE A 132 23.58 18.31 0.84
CA ILE A 132 22.14 18.35 0.53
C ILE A 132 21.57 19.76 0.71
N GLY A 133 22.00 20.49 1.72
CA GLY A 133 21.60 21.88 1.99
C GLY A 133 22.00 22.89 0.91
N ASP A 134 22.97 22.57 0.05
CA ASP A 134 23.31 23.43 -1.09
C ASP A 134 22.24 23.38 -2.18
N VAL A 135 21.57 22.25 -2.33
CA VAL A 135 20.61 22.00 -3.41
C VAL A 135 19.16 22.08 -2.96
N LEU A 136 18.84 21.74 -1.70
CA LEU A 136 17.50 21.82 -1.15
C LEU A 136 17.31 23.02 -0.23
N SER A 137 16.09 23.53 -0.24
CA SER A 137 15.55 24.43 0.78
C SER A 137 14.41 23.73 1.49
N TYR A 138 14.18 24.04 2.76
CA TYR A 138 13.05 23.48 3.50
C TYR A 138 12.07 24.55 3.94
N GLU A 139 10.80 24.18 3.98
CA GLU A 139 9.72 24.99 4.53
C GLU A 139 9.06 24.22 5.69
N GLN A 140 8.72 24.97 6.75
CA GLN A 140 7.99 24.42 7.88
C GLN A 140 6.52 24.20 7.47
N PRO A 141 5.88 23.11 7.91
CA PRO A 141 4.56 22.74 7.44
C PRO A 141 3.39 23.43 8.16
N GLN A 142 3.63 24.33 9.09
CA GLN A 142 2.60 24.89 9.99
C GLN A 142 1.36 25.40 9.27
N SER A 143 1.56 26.11 8.15
CA SER A 143 0.45 26.66 7.35
C SER A 143 -0.35 25.59 6.58
N TYR A 144 0.13 24.35 6.55
CA TYR A 144 -0.43 23.24 5.77
C TYR A 144 -0.92 22.08 6.63
N ILE A 145 -0.86 22.23 7.96
CA ILE A 145 -1.34 21.20 8.89
C ILE A 145 -2.86 21.20 8.83
N VAL A 146 -3.45 20.00 8.67
CA VAL A 146 -4.90 19.82 8.74
C VAL A 146 -5.41 20.10 10.16
N GLU A 147 -6.51 20.80 10.28
CA GLU A 147 -7.12 21.12 11.59
C GLU A 147 -8.02 19.99 12.06
N ASP A 148 -8.86 19.46 11.15
CA ASP A 148 -9.75 18.34 11.45
C ASP A 148 -9.08 17.00 11.10
N THR A 149 -9.08 16.09 12.05
CA THR A 149 -8.54 14.73 11.90
C THR A 149 -9.60 13.68 11.54
N GLU A 150 -10.85 14.07 11.32
CA GLU A 150 -11.90 13.23 10.76
C GLU A 150 -11.79 13.21 9.23
N TYR A 151 -11.02 12.25 8.73
CA TYR A 151 -10.73 12.14 7.31
C TYR A 151 -11.92 11.60 6.52
N THR A 152 -12.11 12.17 5.34
CA THR A 152 -13.09 11.76 4.34
C THR A 152 -12.46 10.86 3.28
N ASN A 153 -13.27 10.40 2.31
CA ASN A 153 -12.81 9.60 1.17
C ASN A 153 -12.49 10.45 -0.06
N GLU A 154 -12.79 11.74 -0.03
CA GLU A 154 -12.66 12.68 -1.16
C GLU A 154 -12.21 14.05 -0.66
N GLY A 155 -11.60 14.87 -1.51
CA GLY A 155 -11.11 16.21 -1.20
C GLY A 155 -9.60 16.34 -1.29
N THR A 156 -9.01 17.24 -0.50
CA THR A 156 -7.56 17.46 -0.44
C THR A 156 -6.88 16.32 0.34
N PRO A 157 -5.88 15.63 -0.23
CA PRO A 157 -5.19 14.55 0.47
C PRO A 157 -4.39 15.07 1.66
N VAL A 158 -4.45 14.34 2.78
CA VAL A 158 -3.67 14.60 3.99
C VAL A 158 -2.51 13.60 4.05
N LEU A 159 -1.29 14.11 4.02
CA LEU A 159 -0.08 13.31 3.85
C LEU A 159 0.73 13.11 5.13
N THR A 160 1.48 12.03 5.12
CA THR A 160 2.61 11.77 6.00
C THR A 160 3.73 11.11 5.19
N ALA A 161 4.98 11.26 5.59
CA ALA A 161 6.10 10.68 4.84
C ALA A 161 6.33 9.19 5.14
N ASN A 162 5.68 8.62 6.14
CA ASN A 162 5.85 7.20 6.52
C ASN A 162 4.96 6.24 5.69
N LYS A 163 4.78 4.99 6.15
CA LYS A 163 4.13 3.91 5.38
C LYS A 163 2.75 4.25 4.83
N ALA A 164 1.93 4.95 5.60
CA ALA A 164 0.58 5.35 5.18
C ALA A 164 0.62 6.72 4.50
N PHE A 165 1.26 6.82 3.33
CA PHE A 165 1.54 8.08 2.63
C PHE A 165 0.32 9.03 2.58
N VAL A 166 -0.84 8.56 2.14
CA VAL A 166 -2.12 9.28 2.22
C VAL A 166 -2.91 8.69 3.38
N LEU A 167 -3.19 9.50 4.39
CA LEU A 167 -3.98 9.09 5.57
C LEU A 167 -5.48 9.11 5.30
N GLY A 168 -5.92 10.02 4.45
CA GLY A 168 -7.29 10.27 4.05
C GLY A 168 -7.37 11.61 3.34
N TYR A 169 -8.55 12.16 3.25
CA TYR A 169 -8.81 13.42 2.57
C TYR A 169 -9.55 14.38 3.51
N THR A 170 -9.45 15.67 3.24
CA THR A 170 -10.17 16.71 3.97
C THR A 170 -10.88 17.63 3.01
N SER A 171 -11.99 18.22 3.46
CA SER A 171 -12.70 19.29 2.74
C SER A 171 -12.06 20.68 2.95
N GLU A 172 -11.06 20.79 3.81
CA GLU A 172 -10.33 22.03 4.03
C GLU A 172 -9.59 22.45 2.76
N ILE A 173 -9.84 23.66 2.29
CA ILE A 173 -9.19 24.28 1.13
C ILE A 173 -8.06 25.21 1.57
N GLU A 174 -8.31 26.00 2.60
CA GLU A 174 -7.32 26.91 3.16
C GLU A 174 -6.14 26.15 3.73
N GLY A 175 -4.94 26.71 3.56
CA GLY A 175 -3.71 26.06 3.99
C GLY A 175 -3.37 24.78 3.22
N THR A 176 -3.82 24.66 1.96
CA THR A 176 -3.35 23.62 1.04
C THR A 176 -2.01 24.01 0.45
N TYR A 177 -1.03 23.12 0.46
CA TYR A 177 0.22 23.32 -0.27
C TYR A 177 -0.02 23.09 -1.75
N ASP A 178 0.17 24.13 -2.55
CA ASP A 178 0.00 24.12 -4.02
C ASP A 178 1.10 24.98 -4.70
N LYS A 179 2.35 24.76 -4.27
CA LYS A 179 3.51 25.48 -4.80
C LYS A 179 4.29 24.67 -5.85
N GLY A 180 3.71 23.54 -6.30
CA GLY A 180 4.33 22.60 -7.22
C GLY A 180 5.07 21.46 -6.51
N ASP A 181 5.90 20.76 -7.27
CA ASP A 181 6.59 19.56 -6.82
C ASP A 181 7.48 19.82 -5.60
N CYS A 182 7.42 18.88 -4.66
CA CYS A 182 8.26 18.92 -3.46
C CYS A 182 8.58 17.51 -2.95
N ILE A 183 9.45 17.43 -1.96
CA ILE A 183 9.70 16.23 -1.17
C ILE A 183 9.14 16.47 0.23
N ILE A 184 8.25 15.65 0.71
CA ILE A 184 7.93 15.61 2.13
C ILE A 184 8.92 14.67 2.83
N PHE A 185 9.48 15.14 3.93
CA PHE A 185 10.50 14.44 4.71
C PHE A 185 10.05 14.37 6.17
N ASP A 186 10.04 13.18 6.74
CA ASP A 186 9.71 12.99 8.16
C ASP A 186 10.99 13.19 8.99
N ASP A 187 10.95 14.21 9.86
CA ASP A 187 12.09 14.67 10.64
C ASP A 187 12.51 13.68 11.76
N PHE A 188 11.68 12.67 12.03
CA PHE A 188 11.93 11.66 13.06
C PHE A 188 12.28 10.28 12.49
N THR A 189 11.63 9.87 11.39
CA THR A 189 11.88 8.55 10.79
C THR A 189 12.86 8.61 9.63
N LEU A 190 13.18 9.79 9.12
CA LEU A 190 13.99 10.07 7.94
C LEU A 190 13.38 9.54 6.62
N ASP A 191 12.13 9.07 6.66
CA ASP A 191 11.40 8.69 5.46
C ASP A 191 11.09 9.92 4.60
N CYS A 192 11.13 9.76 3.29
CA CYS A 192 10.77 10.81 2.36
C CYS A 192 9.89 10.31 1.22
N LYS A 193 9.05 11.20 0.69
CA LYS A 193 8.16 10.97 -0.45
C LYS A 193 8.21 12.15 -1.42
N TYR A 194 8.21 11.85 -2.70
CA TYR A 194 8.02 12.85 -3.76
C TYR A 194 6.53 13.15 -3.91
N VAL A 195 6.16 14.41 -4.03
CA VAL A 195 4.78 14.88 -4.16
C VAL A 195 4.70 15.86 -5.32
N ASP A 196 3.78 15.61 -6.23
CA ASP A 196 3.52 16.38 -7.46
C ASP A 196 2.05 16.83 -7.59
N PHE A 197 1.34 16.85 -6.46
CA PHE A 197 -0.07 17.26 -6.37
C PHE A 197 -0.33 18.10 -5.11
N PRO A 198 -1.39 18.92 -5.07
CA PRO A 198 -1.76 19.70 -3.89
C PRO A 198 -2.12 18.82 -2.69
N PHE A 199 -1.72 19.24 -1.48
CA PHE A 199 -1.93 18.43 -0.28
C PHE A 199 -1.97 19.27 1.01
N LYS A 200 -2.44 18.66 2.09
CA LYS A 200 -2.21 19.07 3.48
C LYS A 200 -1.38 18.01 4.21
N VAL A 201 -0.82 18.33 5.35
CA VAL A 201 -0.02 17.39 6.15
C VAL A 201 -0.65 17.15 7.52
N LYS A 202 -0.37 15.99 8.11
CA LYS A 202 -0.91 15.63 9.42
C LYS A 202 -0.29 16.42 10.57
N SER A 203 1.03 16.70 10.51
CA SER A 203 1.73 17.21 11.67
C SER A 203 3.02 17.96 11.33
N SER A 204 3.57 18.66 12.31
CA SER A 204 4.84 19.39 12.22
C SER A 204 6.09 18.50 12.16
N ALA A 205 5.94 17.18 12.19
CA ALA A 205 7.03 16.23 11.96
C ALA A 205 7.55 16.27 10.51
N ILE A 206 6.74 16.75 9.59
CA ILE A 206 7.08 16.87 8.17
C ILE A 206 7.91 18.13 7.93
N LYS A 207 8.93 18.02 7.07
CA LYS A 207 9.57 19.12 6.37
C LYS A 207 9.17 19.07 4.90
N ILE A 208 8.84 20.20 4.31
CA ILE A 208 8.58 20.32 2.88
C ILE A 208 9.87 20.80 2.23
N LEU A 209 10.47 19.97 1.40
CA LEU A 209 11.75 20.24 0.76
C LEU A 209 11.52 20.58 -0.71
N THR A 210 12.08 21.70 -1.14
CA THR A 210 12.07 22.13 -2.54
C THR A 210 13.50 22.30 -3.04
N ALA A 211 13.74 22.08 -4.32
CA ALA A 211 15.06 22.31 -4.88
C ALA A 211 15.23 23.77 -5.27
N LYS A 212 16.37 24.36 -4.95
CA LYS A 212 16.77 25.72 -5.40
C LYS A 212 16.75 25.81 -6.93
N ASN A 213 17.15 24.74 -7.62
CA ASN A 213 16.93 24.52 -9.04
C ASN A 213 15.95 23.34 -9.21
N LYS A 214 14.77 23.59 -9.79
CA LYS A 214 13.71 22.60 -9.95
C LYS A 214 14.16 21.31 -10.67
N GLU A 215 15.12 21.40 -11.58
CA GLU A 215 15.68 20.24 -12.27
C GLU A 215 16.37 19.25 -11.34
N LEU A 216 16.85 19.71 -10.18
CA LEU A 216 17.52 18.87 -9.19
C LEU A 216 16.55 18.12 -8.25
N LEU A 217 15.28 18.53 -8.16
CA LEU A 217 14.38 18.01 -7.12
C LEU A 217 14.23 16.48 -7.22
N ARG A 218 13.90 15.98 -8.42
CA ARG A 218 13.73 14.53 -8.63
C ARG A 218 15.04 13.76 -8.44
N TYR A 219 16.14 14.28 -8.93
CA TYR A 219 17.46 13.69 -8.72
C TYR A 219 17.82 13.61 -7.24
N THR A 220 17.59 14.69 -6.50
CA THR A 220 17.87 14.74 -5.07
C THR A 220 16.97 13.81 -4.26
N PHE A 221 15.69 13.67 -4.64
CA PHE A 221 14.82 12.67 -4.04
C PHE A 221 15.39 11.25 -4.20
N GLU A 222 15.84 10.90 -5.41
CA GLU A 222 16.42 9.58 -5.65
C GLU A 222 17.76 9.40 -4.90
N PHE A 223 18.52 10.47 -4.72
CA PHE A 223 19.72 10.43 -3.92
C PHE A 223 19.42 10.22 -2.42
N LEU A 224 18.40 10.89 -1.86
CA LEU A 224 17.94 10.63 -0.49
C LEU A 224 17.49 9.17 -0.32
N LYS A 225 16.81 8.60 -1.29
CA LYS A 225 16.43 7.17 -1.28
C LYS A 225 17.63 6.23 -1.44
N TYR A 226 18.72 6.68 -2.09
CA TYR A 226 19.97 5.94 -2.18
C TYR A 226 20.73 5.92 -0.86
N LEU A 227 20.72 7.02 -0.11
CA LEU A 227 21.36 7.10 1.21
C LEU A 227 20.72 6.14 2.22
N ASP A 228 19.45 5.76 2.02
CA ASP A 228 18.69 4.83 2.88
C ASP A 228 18.77 5.20 4.37
N LEU A 229 18.57 6.49 4.66
CA LEU A 229 18.73 7.06 5.99
C LEU A 229 17.77 6.39 6.98
N SER A 230 18.27 6.07 8.16
CA SER A 230 17.50 5.52 9.26
C SER A 230 18.06 5.98 10.60
N THR A 231 17.21 6.04 11.62
CA THR A 231 17.61 6.44 12.98
C THR A 231 16.81 5.65 14.01
N ASN A 232 17.42 5.46 15.19
CA ASN A 232 16.78 4.94 16.40
C ASN A 232 16.53 6.04 17.43
N GLU A 233 16.89 7.29 17.12
CA GLU A 233 16.77 8.43 18.03
C GLU A 233 15.45 9.19 17.80
N HIS A 234 14.79 9.59 18.88
CA HIS A 234 13.58 10.42 18.84
C HIS A 234 13.93 11.92 18.92
N LYS A 235 14.63 12.42 17.89
CA LYS A 235 14.94 13.85 17.74
C LYS A 235 14.65 14.29 16.29
N ARG A 236 14.72 15.58 16.04
CA ARG A 236 14.63 16.14 14.68
C ARG A 236 16.00 16.10 14.02
N HIS A 237 16.07 15.51 12.83
CA HIS A 237 17.34 15.20 12.16
C HIS A 237 17.67 16.08 10.95
N TYR A 238 16.67 16.71 10.30
CA TYR A 238 16.91 17.37 9.02
C TYR A 238 17.96 18.49 9.13
N ILE A 239 17.73 19.45 10.01
CA ILE A 239 18.61 20.63 10.15
C ILE A 239 19.98 20.25 10.74
N ALA A 240 19.99 19.38 11.73
CA ALA A 240 21.24 19.02 12.40
C ALA A 240 22.13 18.09 11.58
N GLU A 241 21.53 17.18 10.81
CA GLU A 241 22.23 16.05 10.21
C GLU A 241 21.98 15.93 8.71
N THR A 242 20.71 15.78 8.27
CA THR A 242 20.41 15.41 6.88
C THR A 242 20.83 16.47 5.88
N GLN A 243 20.61 17.76 6.15
CA GLN A 243 21.02 18.83 5.24
C GLN A 243 22.53 18.93 5.06
N ASN A 244 23.31 18.43 6.03
CA ASN A 244 24.77 18.43 6.02
C ASN A 244 25.38 17.14 5.44
N GLN A 245 24.53 16.18 5.01
CA GLN A 245 25.01 14.96 4.34
C GLN A 245 25.69 15.31 3.02
N GLU A 246 26.79 14.61 2.76
CA GLU A 246 27.53 14.71 1.49
C GLU A 246 26.63 14.37 0.31
N PHE A 247 26.74 15.12 -0.75
CA PHE A 247 25.91 15.05 -1.96
C PHE A 247 26.78 14.92 -3.19
N ILE A 248 26.30 14.17 -4.18
CA ILE A 248 26.94 14.03 -5.49
C ILE A 248 26.19 14.90 -6.49
N LEU A 249 26.81 15.96 -6.96
CA LEU A 249 26.28 16.88 -7.96
C LEU A 249 27.04 16.71 -9.29
N PRO A 250 26.55 15.85 -10.23
CA PRO A 250 27.16 15.69 -11.53
C PRO A 250 26.72 16.81 -12.49
N THR A 251 27.09 16.69 -13.76
CA THR A 251 26.67 17.65 -14.79
C THR A 251 25.13 17.64 -14.93
N VAL A 252 24.56 18.79 -15.35
CA VAL A 252 23.12 18.97 -15.57
C VAL A 252 22.55 17.89 -16.50
N GLN A 253 23.28 17.47 -17.50
CA GLN A 253 22.85 16.42 -18.43
C GLN A 253 22.64 15.07 -17.74
N ILE A 254 23.54 14.70 -16.82
CA ILE A 254 23.41 13.45 -16.03
C ILE A 254 22.24 13.56 -15.06
N VAL A 255 22.09 14.72 -14.40
CA VAL A 255 20.95 15.00 -13.51
C VAL A 255 19.63 14.78 -14.25
N LYS A 256 19.46 15.41 -15.42
CA LYS A 256 18.24 15.28 -16.26
C LYS A 256 18.00 13.83 -16.67
N THR A 257 19.03 13.13 -17.10
CA THR A 257 18.91 11.74 -17.54
C THR A 257 18.40 10.85 -16.40
N ILE A 258 18.99 10.99 -15.22
CA ILE A 258 18.58 10.22 -14.03
C ILE A 258 17.16 10.61 -13.59
N ALA A 259 16.86 11.90 -13.49
CA ALA A 259 15.54 12.39 -13.09
C ALA A 259 14.43 11.86 -14.03
N HIS A 260 14.64 11.94 -15.34
CA HIS A 260 13.67 11.44 -16.33
C HIS A 260 13.49 9.93 -16.25
N ALA A 261 14.58 9.16 -16.11
CA ALA A 261 14.51 7.70 -15.97
C ALA A 261 13.68 7.29 -14.75
N PHE A 262 13.94 7.90 -13.59
CA PHE A 262 13.19 7.58 -12.38
C PHE A 262 11.75 8.12 -12.40
N SER A 263 11.48 9.25 -13.04
CA SER A 263 10.10 9.72 -13.25
C SER A 263 9.30 8.73 -14.09
N ALA A 264 9.87 8.20 -15.17
CA ALA A 264 9.24 7.19 -16.00
C ALA A 264 8.98 5.88 -15.24
N LEU A 265 9.95 5.42 -14.43
CA LEU A 265 9.81 4.22 -13.60
C LEU A 265 8.73 4.39 -12.52
N SER A 266 8.64 5.57 -11.91
CA SER A 266 7.59 5.87 -10.92
C SER A 266 6.21 5.89 -11.57
N LEU A 267 6.05 6.53 -12.71
CA LEU A 267 4.78 6.54 -13.47
C LEU A 267 4.36 5.12 -13.85
N TRP A 268 5.29 4.27 -14.25
CA TRP A 268 4.99 2.87 -14.53
C TRP A 268 4.53 2.13 -13.27
N GLN A 269 5.24 2.29 -12.15
CA GLN A 269 4.84 1.68 -10.87
C GLN A 269 3.43 2.13 -10.43
N GLU A 270 3.13 3.42 -10.52
CA GLU A 270 1.79 3.94 -10.20
C GLU A 270 0.72 3.35 -11.10
N THR A 271 1.00 3.22 -12.40
CA THR A 271 0.06 2.63 -13.37
C THR A 271 -0.28 1.18 -12.99
N VAL A 272 0.73 0.38 -12.63
CA VAL A 272 0.53 -1.01 -12.22
C VAL A 272 -0.26 -1.10 -10.90
N VAL A 273 0.02 -0.20 -9.94
CA VAL A 273 -0.75 -0.11 -8.69
C VAL A 273 -2.21 0.27 -8.94
N LYS A 274 -2.48 1.24 -9.80
CA LYS A 274 -3.85 1.64 -10.21
C LYS A 274 -4.59 0.47 -10.88
N GLN A 275 -3.92 -0.28 -11.77
CA GLN A 275 -4.49 -1.47 -12.40
C GLN A 275 -4.85 -2.57 -11.38
N ARG A 276 -3.96 -2.86 -10.43
CA ARG A 276 -4.24 -3.82 -9.36
C ARG A 276 -5.48 -3.42 -8.57
N TYR A 277 -5.56 -2.15 -8.17
CA TYR A 277 -6.72 -1.63 -7.43
C TYR A 277 -8.02 -1.72 -8.24
N ALA A 278 -7.98 -1.45 -9.55
CA ALA A 278 -9.13 -1.61 -10.43
C ALA A 278 -9.61 -3.06 -10.49
N PHE A 279 -8.69 -4.05 -10.57
CA PHE A 279 -9.05 -5.47 -10.53
C PHE A 279 -9.64 -5.88 -9.18
N GLU A 280 -9.13 -5.36 -8.07
CA GLU A 280 -9.68 -5.61 -6.73
C GLU A 280 -11.12 -5.06 -6.61
N LYS A 281 -11.36 -3.82 -7.06
CA LYS A 281 -12.71 -3.24 -7.12
C LYS A 281 -13.64 -4.04 -8.02
N GLN A 282 -13.19 -4.43 -9.21
CA GLN A 282 -13.97 -5.25 -10.14
C GLN A 282 -14.33 -6.59 -9.50
N LYS A 283 -13.40 -7.26 -8.85
CA LYS A 283 -13.67 -8.51 -8.13
C LYS A 283 -14.72 -8.32 -7.04
N GLN A 284 -14.60 -7.28 -6.22
CA GLN A 284 -15.55 -6.98 -5.15
C GLN A 284 -16.95 -6.69 -5.70
N TYR A 285 -17.05 -5.93 -6.78
CA TYR A 285 -18.32 -5.68 -7.45
C TYR A 285 -18.96 -6.97 -7.95
N LEU A 286 -18.21 -7.81 -8.66
CA LEU A 286 -18.70 -9.07 -9.22
C LEU A 286 -19.11 -10.08 -8.14
N LEU A 287 -18.35 -10.17 -7.04
CA LEU A 287 -18.73 -10.98 -5.88
C LEU A 287 -20.11 -10.56 -5.35
N ARG A 288 -20.38 -9.27 -5.23
CA ARG A 288 -21.67 -8.77 -4.76
C ARG A 288 -22.82 -9.07 -5.74
N GLN A 289 -22.54 -9.04 -7.05
CA GLN A 289 -23.56 -9.31 -8.08
C GLN A 289 -23.85 -10.80 -8.29
N MET A 290 -22.82 -11.64 -8.20
CA MET A 290 -22.96 -13.09 -8.47
C MET A 290 -23.54 -13.88 -7.29
N PHE A 291 -23.49 -13.32 -6.09
CA PHE A 291 -23.99 -13.96 -4.87
C PHE A 291 -25.11 -13.14 -4.21
N ILE A 292 -26.08 -12.71 -5.00
CA ILE A 292 -27.29 -12.00 -4.52
C ILE A 292 -28.21 -12.93 -3.76
#